data_f3130696d6ce2b8fec06ccc4f7b274cd
#
_entry.id   f3130696d6ce2b8fec06ccc4f7b274cd
#
_cell.length_a   1.000
_cell.length_b   1.000
_cell.length_c   1.000
_cell.angle_alpha   90.00
_cell.angle_beta   90.00
_cell.angle_gamma   90.00
#
_symmetry.space_group_name_H-M   'P 1'
#
loop_
_entity.id
_entity.type
_entity.pdbx_description
1 polymer ?
#
loop_
_entity_poly.entity_id
_entity_poly.type
_entity_poly.pdbx_seq_one_letter_code
_entity_poly.pdbx_strand_id
1 'polypeptide(L)'
;MADAADGHTPAGVAEFEPFGDEAACLAWLWKSLYAPDGASAICRQCRTMRRFHRVGGRRAYACDSCGRHVYPTAGTFMQNSRLGITTWFTGAMLLRGNDAPVTAEALARRLSVNYKTALRLKNAILAASTGGGPDAALLERLAVDAGAAEDAVGHRDAHAVSRSSRARDTIRAAACRAFAAHGLPATRISDIAREAGVSGAMVRYYYKSKDDILLAALQWAMEQTYERIEELREETTDYAQRLRGILELALPAEGRLHDEVLLWLEIWVRIRFHPELLTACVAMSDYWLAFIREAIEDVERAGEFHPVAPPAELAQWFVALADGLSFRSAVGYTDMHVRRVSELLLGFAALQLGVPVEQLTG
;
A
#
# COMPACT_ATOMS: atom_id res chain seq x y z
N MET A 1 -34.12 -35.31 0.94
CA MET A 1 -33.93 -34.29 1.99
C MET A 1 -32.58 -33.67 1.70
N ALA A 2 -32.61 -32.53 1.08
CA ALA A 2 -31.44 -31.77 0.67
C ALA A 2 -31.10 -30.74 1.76
N ASP A 3 -29.91 -30.81 2.28
CA ASP A 3 -29.38 -29.80 3.22
C ASP A 3 -28.64 -28.75 2.44
N ALA A 4 -29.15 -27.52 2.55
CA ALA A 4 -28.60 -26.34 1.90
C ALA A 4 -27.40 -25.82 2.70
N ALA A 5 -26.26 -25.79 2.08
CA ALA A 5 -25.07 -25.13 2.62
C ALA A 5 -25.25 -23.60 2.51
N ASP A 6 -25.50 -22.97 3.66
CA ASP A 6 -25.47 -21.50 3.80
C ASP A 6 -24.06 -20.97 3.56
N GLY A 7 -23.88 -20.31 2.42
CA GLY A 7 -22.72 -19.51 2.11
C GLY A 7 -22.70 -18.22 2.93
N HIS A 8 -22.02 -18.21 4.06
CA HIS A 8 -21.73 -17.00 4.83
C HIS A 8 -20.61 -16.23 4.16
N THR A 9 -20.96 -15.23 3.36
CA THR A 9 -20.04 -14.16 2.93
C THR A 9 -19.78 -13.25 4.15
N PRO A 10 -18.52 -12.95 4.51
CA PRO A 10 -18.26 -12.05 5.62
C PRO A 10 -18.70 -10.65 5.24
N ALA A 11 -19.69 -10.12 5.94
CA ALA A 11 -20.13 -8.74 5.87
C ALA A 11 -19.03 -7.83 6.43
N GLY A 12 -18.50 -6.91 5.63
CA GLY A 12 -17.65 -5.85 6.17
C GLY A 12 -16.69 -5.15 5.24
N VAL A 13 -17.06 -4.92 3.98
CA VAL A 13 -16.50 -3.81 3.20
C VAL A 13 -17.70 -3.14 2.56
N ALA A 14 -18.07 -1.95 3.02
CA ALA A 14 -19.01 -1.11 2.30
C ALA A 14 -18.32 -0.77 0.98
N GLU A 15 -18.79 -1.40 -0.09
CA GLU A 15 -18.31 -1.23 -1.45
C GLU A 15 -18.59 0.20 -1.87
N PHE A 16 -17.55 1.00 -2.02
CA PHE A 16 -17.56 2.19 -2.81
C PHE A 16 -17.54 1.74 -4.27
N GLU A 17 -18.70 1.48 -4.84
CA GLU A 17 -18.86 1.09 -6.24
C GLU A 17 -19.69 2.10 -7.02
N PRO A 18 -19.09 3.22 -7.49
CA PRO A 18 -19.83 4.15 -8.35
C PRO A 18 -20.22 3.54 -9.69
N PHE A 19 -19.62 2.41 -10.09
CA PHE A 19 -19.87 1.72 -11.35
C PHE A 19 -20.49 0.33 -11.19
N GLY A 20 -20.84 -0.09 -9.97
CA GLY A 20 -21.43 -1.39 -9.71
C GLY A 20 -20.47 -2.56 -9.90
N ASP A 21 -20.66 -3.37 -10.92
CA ASP A 21 -19.88 -4.58 -11.17
C ASP A 21 -18.87 -4.44 -12.33
N GLU A 22 -18.09 -5.50 -12.55
CA GLU A 22 -17.10 -5.63 -13.65
C GLU A 22 -17.76 -5.39 -15.03
N ALA A 23 -19.06 -5.70 -15.17
CA ALA A 23 -19.77 -5.53 -16.41
C ALA A 23 -20.09 -4.06 -16.68
N ALA A 24 -20.47 -3.32 -15.64
CA ALA A 24 -20.72 -1.88 -15.72
C ALA A 24 -19.42 -1.12 -16.02
N CYS A 25 -18.32 -1.47 -15.35
CA CYS A 25 -17.00 -0.90 -15.64
C CYS A 25 -16.55 -1.15 -17.07
N LEU A 26 -16.73 -2.37 -17.58
CA LEU A 26 -16.40 -2.69 -18.98
C LEU A 26 -17.28 -1.95 -19.97
N ALA A 27 -18.59 -1.79 -19.67
CA ALA A 27 -19.50 -1.03 -20.50
C ALA A 27 -19.15 0.46 -20.54
N TRP A 28 -18.74 1.02 -19.41
CA TRP A 28 -18.25 2.40 -19.32
C TRP A 28 -16.99 2.60 -20.17
N LEU A 29 -15.99 1.69 -20.07
CA LEU A 29 -14.78 1.72 -20.91
C LEU A 29 -15.12 1.64 -22.39
N TRP A 30 -16.04 0.76 -22.75
CA TRP A 30 -16.49 0.61 -24.13
C TRP A 30 -17.09 1.91 -24.68
N LYS A 31 -18.00 2.54 -23.92
CA LYS A 31 -18.60 3.83 -24.28
C LYS A 31 -17.56 4.94 -24.38
N SER A 32 -16.65 4.99 -23.42
CA SER A 32 -15.63 6.04 -23.31
C SER A 32 -14.60 6.00 -24.44
N LEU A 33 -14.21 4.82 -24.91
CA LEU A 33 -13.09 4.65 -25.82
C LEU A 33 -13.51 4.33 -27.28
N TYR A 34 -14.67 3.70 -27.49
CA TYR A 34 -15.03 3.14 -28.80
C TYR A 34 -16.41 3.50 -29.30
N ALA A 35 -17.42 3.49 -28.44
CA ALA A 35 -18.81 3.56 -28.83
C ALA A 35 -19.63 4.45 -27.90
N PRO A 36 -19.69 5.77 -28.09
CA PRO A 36 -20.43 6.68 -27.21
C PRO A 36 -21.91 6.32 -27.03
N ASP A 37 -22.52 5.70 -28.05
CA ASP A 37 -23.90 5.16 -28.02
C ASP A 37 -23.98 3.80 -27.26
N GLY A 38 -22.84 3.22 -26.88
CA GLY A 38 -22.73 1.92 -26.22
C GLY A 38 -22.82 0.70 -27.13
N ALA A 39 -23.08 0.88 -28.42
CA ALA A 39 -23.38 -0.23 -29.32
C ALA A 39 -22.55 -0.21 -30.63
N SER A 40 -22.25 0.97 -31.17
CA SER A 40 -21.72 1.11 -32.54
C SER A 40 -20.30 1.69 -32.53
N ALA A 41 -19.37 1.03 -33.22
CA ALA A 41 -17.98 1.46 -33.38
C ALA A 41 -17.44 1.15 -34.78
N ILE A 42 -16.36 1.81 -35.19
CA ILE A 42 -15.65 1.49 -36.43
C ILE A 42 -14.93 0.16 -36.26
N CYS A 43 -15.35 -0.85 -36.95
CA CYS A 43 -14.65 -2.13 -37.02
C CYS A 43 -13.40 -2.03 -37.88
N ARG A 44 -12.22 -2.24 -37.27
CA ARG A 44 -10.94 -2.20 -38.01
C ARG A 44 -10.84 -3.24 -39.12
N GLN A 45 -11.56 -4.37 -39.00
CA GLN A 45 -11.59 -5.41 -40.02
C GLN A 45 -12.57 -5.07 -41.17
N CYS A 46 -13.78 -4.64 -40.83
CA CYS A 46 -14.80 -4.27 -41.81
C CYS A 46 -14.57 -2.86 -42.41
N ARG A 47 -13.73 -2.03 -41.76
CA ARG A 47 -13.42 -0.62 -42.11
C ARG A 47 -14.67 0.29 -42.21
N THR A 48 -15.73 -0.05 -41.48
CA THR A 48 -16.99 0.70 -41.44
C THR A 48 -17.62 0.61 -40.05
N MET A 49 -18.60 1.49 -39.80
CA MET A 49 -19.41 1.44 -38.61
C MET A 49 -20.14 0.11 -38.49
N ARG A 50 -20.04 -0.56 -37.36
CA ARG A 50 -20.70 -1.84 -37.07
C ARG A 50 -21.23 -1.83 -35.62
N ARG A 51 -22.22 -2.65 -35.39
CA ARG A 51 -22.66 -2.96 -34.04
C ARG A 51 -21.71 -3.96 -33.40
N PHE A 52 -21.56 -3.83 -32.10
CA PHE A 52 -20.76 -4.74 -31.29
C PHE A 52 -21.62 -5.23 -30.13
N HIS A 53 -21.43 -6.47 -29.77
CA HIS A 53 -22.05 -7.08 -28.60
C HIS A 53 -21.00 -7.57 -27.62
N ARG A 54 -21.36 -7.57 -26.33
CA ARG A 54 -20.49 -8.07 -25.25
C ARG A 54 -20.28 -9.58 -25.39
N VAL A 55 -19.03 -10.04 -25.23
CA VAL A 55 -18.68 -11.45 -25.26
C VAL A 55 -18.79 -12.00 -23.82
N GLY A 56 -19.64 -13.03 -23.61
CA GLY A 56 -19.81 -13.69 -22.32
C GLY A 56 -18.50 -14.28 -21.80
N GLY A 57 -18.21 -14.11 -20.50
CA GLY A 57 -17.00 -14.63 -19.85
C GLY A 57 -15.68 -13.96 -20.26
N ARG A 58 -15.70 -12.90 -21.09
CA ARG A 58 -14.51 -12.17 -21.54
C ARG A 58 -14.68 -10.66 -21.36
N ARG A 59 -13.58 -9.94 -21.19
CA ARG A 59 -13.53 -8.46 -21.19
C ARG A 59 -13.45 -7.92 -22.60
N ALA A 60 -14.39 -8.33 -23.47
CA ALA A 60 -14.35 -8.03 -24.90
C ALA A 60 -15.72 -7.75 -25.46
N TYR A 61 -15.71 -7.01 -26.58
CA TYR A 61 -16.85 -6.81 -27.47
C TYR A 61 -16.52 -7.42 -28.83
N ALA A 62 -17.48 -8.05 -29.47
CA ALA A 62 -17.35 -8.66 -30.79
C ALA A 62 -18.19 -7.91 -31.83
N CYS A 63 -17.58 -7.69 -33.00
CA CYS A 63 -18.28 -7.16 -34.16
C CYS A 63 -19.36 -8.15 -34.64
N ASP A 64 -20.57 -7.69 -34.85
CA ASP A 64 -21.71 -8.49 -35.32
C ASP A 64 -21.55 -9.08 -36.73
N SER A 65 -20.71 -8.44 -37.53
CA SER A 65 -20.52 -8.83 -38.95
C SER A 65 -19.34 -9.80 -39.13
N CYS A 66 -18.17 -9.55 -38.51
CA CYS A 66 -16.96 -10.36 -38.76
C CYS A 66 -16.45 -11.12 -37.51
N GLY A 67 -17.11 -10.97 -36.36
CA GLY A 67 -16.71 -11.64 -35.12
C GLY A 67 -15.42 -11.09 -34.48
N ARG A 68 -14.77 -10.07 -35.04
CA ARG A 68 -13.54 -9.53 -34.47
C ARG A 68 -13.77 -8.99 -33.07
N HIS A 69 -12.94 -9.43 -32.16
CA HIS A 69 -12.97 -8.98 -30.78
C HIS A 69 -12.20 -7.66 -30.59
N VAL A 70 -12.74 -6.77 -29.75
CA VAL A 70 -12.10 -5.57 -29.21
C VAL A 70 -12.06 -5.72 -27.71
N TYR A 71 -10.88 -5.49 -27.12
CA TYR A 71 -10.65 -5.53 -25.69
C TYR A 71 -10.49 -4.09 -25.20
N PRO A 72 -11.48 -3.51 -24.50
CA PRO A 72 -11.42 -2.09 -24.11
C PRO A 72 -10.25 -1.71 -23.20
N THR A 73 -9.67 -2.67 -22.48
CA THR A 73 -8.48 -2.44 -21.65
C THR A 73 -7.17 -2.43 -22.45
N ALA A 74 -7.17 -2.90 -23.72
CA ALA A 74 -5.97 -2.91 -24.54
C ALA A 74 -5.58 -1.48 -24.96
N GLY A 75 -4.30 -1.14 -24.80
CA GLY A 75 -3.78 0.22 -25.08
C GLY A 75 -4.07 1.24 -23.97
N THR A 76 -4.56 0.80 -22.81
CA THR A 76 -4.74 1.64 -21.61
C THR A 76 -3.75 1.26 -20.53
N PHE A 77 -3.66 2.07 -19.46
CA PHE A 77 -2.86 1.74 -18.26
C PHE A 77 -3.28 0.42 -17.58
N MET A 78 -4.42 -0.15 -17.94
CA MET A 78 -4.90 -1.46 -17.47
C MET A 78 -4.47 -2.64 -18.36
N GLN A 79 -3.74 -2.38 -19.44
CA GLN A 79 -3.34 -3.42 -20.41
C GLN A 79 -2.56 -4.54 -19.74
N ASN A 80 -2.83 -5.79 -20.14
CA ASN A 80 -2.20 -7.01 -19.63
C ASN A 80 -2.39 -7.27 -18.13
N SER A 81 -3.30 -6.56 -17.48
CA SER A 81 -3.62 -6.78 -16.07
C SER A 81 -4.57 -7.96 -15.86
N ARG A 82 -4.28 -8.77 -14.82
CA ARG A 82 -5.21 -9.80 -14.33
C ARG A 82 -6.20 -9.26 -13.29
N LEU A 83 -5.99 -8.03 -12.82
CA LEU A 83 -6.89 -7.38 -11.87
C LEU A 83 -8.24 -7.08 -12.50
N GLY A 84 -9.30 -7.05 -11.68
CA GLY A 84 -10.62 -6.58 -12.06
C GLY A 84 -10.58 -5.14 -12.57
N ILE A 85 -11.44 -4.79 -13.52
CA ILE A 85 -11.59 -3.39 -13.96
C ILE A 85 -12.14 -2.56 -12.78
N THR A 86 -13.02 -3.13 -11.97
CA THR A 86 -13.51 -2.53 -10.71
C THR A 86 -12.36 -2.14 -9.81
N THR A 87 -11.39 -3.03 -9.57
CA THR A 87 -10.20 -2.75 -8.76
C THR A 87 -9.38 -1.59 -9.31
N TRP A 88 -9.21 -1.50 -10.63
CA TRP A 88 -8.54 -0.38 -11.29
C TRP A 88 -9.29 0.93 -11.13
N PHE A 89 -10.60 0.91 -11.30
CA PHE A 89 -11.46 2.09 -11.17
C PHE A 89 -11.49 2.61 -9.73
N THR A 90 -11.71 1.72 -8.77
CA THR A 90 -11.67 2.07 -7.34
C THR A 90 -10.30 2.63 -6.95
N GLY A 91 -9.21 2.02 -7.43
CA GLY A 91 -7.85 2.52 -7.20
C GLY A 91 -7.61 3.91 -7.79
N ALA A 92 -8.08 4.16 -9.01
CA ALA A 92 -7.95 5.46 -9.66
C ALA A 92 -8.72 6.56 -8.89
N MET A 93 -9.92 6.25 -8.40
CA MET A 93 -10.72 7.19 -7.62
C MET A 93 -10.10 7.47 -6.25
N LEU A 94 -9.61 6.44 -5.58
CA LEU A 94 -8.93 6.60 -4.29
C LEU A 94 -7.68 7.46 -4.38
N LEU A 95 -6.94 7.38 -5.50
CA LEU A 95 -5.73 8.18 -5.73
C LEU A 95 -6.02 9.64 -6.12
N ARG A 96 -7.19 9.94 -6.67
CA ARG A 96 -7.57 11.29 -7.12
C ARG A 96 -8.50 12.04 -6.18
N GLY A 97 -9.27 11.34 -5.37
CA GLY A 97 -10.31 11.91 -4.49
C GLY A 97 -9.81 12.35 -3.10
N ASN A 98 -8.52 12.23 -2.79
CA ASN A 98 -7.97 12.62 -1.50
C ASN A 98 -7.02 13.80 -1.64
N ASP A 99 -7.16 14.80 -0.77
CA ASP A 99 -6.23 15.93 -0.63
C ASP A 99 -4.86 15.49 -0.06
N ALA A 100 -4.74 14.26 0.41
CA ALA A 100 -3.49 13.65 0.90
C ALA A 100 -3.06 12.49 0.01
N PRO A 101 -1.76 12.29 -0.23
CA PRO A 101 -1.23 11.19 -1.03
C PRO A 101 -1.63 9.83 -0.44
N VAL A 102 -2.35 9.03 -1.23
CA VAL A 102 -2.76 7.67 -0.83
C VAL A 102 -1.56 6.72 -0.98
N THR A 103 -1.14 6.11 0.12
CA THR A 103 -0.04 5.14 0.10
C THR A 103 -0.45 3.83 -0.59
N ALA A 104 0.54 3.10 -1.12
CA ALA A 104 0.27 1.80 -1.77
C ALA A 104 -0.33 0.77 -0.81
N GLU A 105 -0.08 0.90 0.48
CA GLU A 105 -0.68 0.04 1.51
C GLU A 105 -2.11 0.40 1.85
N ALA A 106 -2.40 1.70 1.99
CA ALA A 106 -3.77 2.14 2.12
C ALA A 106 -4.59 1.63 0.92
N LEU A 107 -3.98 1.67 -0.26
CA LEU A 107 -4.57 1.14 -1.48
C LEU A 107 -4.70 -0.39 -1.45
N ALA A 108 -3.65 -1.11 -0.98
CA ALA A 108 -3.67 -2.57 -0.84
C ALA A 108 -4.78 -3.05 0.08
N ARG A 109 -4.94 -2.39 1.23
CA ARG A 109 -6.01 -2.70 2.19
C ARG A 109 -7.40 -2.40 1.62
N ARG A 110 -7.58 -1.21 1.02
CA ARG A 110 -8.89 -0.79 0.48
C ARG A 110 -9.33 -1.65 -0.70
N LEU A 111 -8.38 -2.10 -1.52
CA LEU A 111 -8.65 -2.93 -2.69
C LEU A 111 -8.57 -4.44 -2.41
N SER A 112 -8.25 -4.85 -1.18
CA SER A 112 -8.05 -6.26 -0.80
C SER A 112 -7.07 -6.99 -1.73
N VAL A 113 -5.99 -6.31 -2.13
CA VAL A 113 -4.91 -6.85 -2.96
C VAL A 113 -3.59 -6.86 -2.18
N ASN A 114 -2.62 -7.67 -2.62
CA ASN A 114 -1.30 -7.61 -2.02
C ASN A 114 -0.62 -6.27 -2.38
N TYR A 115 0.33 -5.86 -1.53
CA TYR A 115 1.06 -4.61 -1.67
C TYR A 115 1.70 -4.42 -3.06
N LYS A 116 2.43 -5.43 -3.57
CA LYS A 116 3.10 -5.36 -4.88
C LYS A 116 2.11 -5.07 -6.01
N THR A 117 0.91 -5.59 -5.89
CA THR A 117 -0.19 -5.32 -6.82
C THR A 117 -0.70 -3.88 -6.67
N ALA A 118 -0.88 -3.41 -5.43
CA ALA A 118 -1.31 -2.03 -5.15
C ALA A 118 -0.26 -1.01 -5.62
N LEU A 119 1.02 -1.25 -5.38
CA LEU A 119 2.11 -0.39 -5.83
C LEU A 119 2.16 -0.29 -7.36
N ARG A 120 2.08 -1.44 -8.06
CA ARG A 120 2.02 -1.45 -9.52
C ARG A 120 0.83 -0.69 -10.06
N LEU A 121 -0.33 -0.85 -9.41
CA LEU A 121 -1.55 -0.14 -9.76
C LEU A 121 -1.39 1.36 -9.52
N LYS A 122 -0.89 1.78 -8.34
CA LYS A 122 -0.60 3.18 -8.02
C LYS A 122 0.32 3.80 -9.07
N ASN A 123 1.48 3.19 -9.33
CA ASN A 123 2.47 3.71 -10.27
C ASN A 123 1.92 3.80 -11.71
N ALA A 124 1.14 2.81 -12.15
CA ALA A 124 0.52 2.85 -13.47
C ALA A 124 -0.51 3.99 -13.60
N ILE A 125 -1.32 4.22 -12.56
CA ILE A 125 -2.31 5.31 -12.54
C ILE A 125 -1.61 6.67 -12.49
N LEU A 126 -0.58 6.85 -11.65
CA LEU A 126 0.18 8.10 -11.57
C LEU A 126 0.91 8.39 -12.89
N ALA A 127 1.56 7.41 -13.50
CA ALA A 127 2.20 7.56 -14.81
C ALA A 127 1.18 7.94 -15.89
N ALA A 128 -0.01 7.32 -15.87
CA ALA A 128 -1.09 7.65 -16.78
C ALA A 128 -1.63 9.08 -16.56
N SER A 129 -1.67 9.55 -15.31
CA SER A 129 -2.14 10.91 -14.96
C SER A 129 -1.17 11.99 -15.39
N THR A 130 0.14 11.75 -15.30
CA THR A 130 1.20 12.75 -15.59
C THR A 130 1.67 12.72 -17.03
N GLY A 131 1.51 11.59 -17.73
CA GLY A 131 2.03 11.40 -19.09
C GLY A 131 1.30 12.16 -20.20
N GLY A 132 0.14 12.75 -19.91
CA GLY A 132 -0.74 13.32 -20.93
C GLY A 132 -1.31 12.26 -21.89
N GLY A 133 -2.22 12.65 -22.79
CA GLY A 133 -2.76 11.74 -23.79
C GLY A 133 -4.00 10.94 -23.37
N PRO A 134 -4.31 9.82 -24.06
CA PRO A 134 -5.60 9.14 -23.91
C PRO A 134 -5.88 8.59 -22.51
N ASP A 135 -4.87 8.12 -21.80
CA ASP A 135 -5.00 7.56 -20.45
C ASP A 135 -5.29 8.64 -19.41
N ALA A 136 -4.68 9.82 -19.52
CA ALA A 136 -4.96 10.97 -18.67
C ALA A 136 -6.41 11.45 -18.87
N ALA A 137 -6.85 11.58 -20.12
CA ALA A 137 -8.22 11.95 -20.45
C ALA A 137 -9.24 10.90 -19.96
N LEU A 138 -8.88 9.61 -20.02
CA LEU A 138 -9.73 8.53 -19.50
C LEU A 138 -9.88 8.62 -17.98
N LEU A 139 -8.78 8.90 -17.27
CA LEU A 139 -8.79 9.09 -15.81
C LEU A 139 -9.57 10.34 -15.38
N GLU A 140 -9.47 11.43 -16.14
CA GLU A 140 -10.28 12.64 -15.89
C GLU A 140 -11.77 12.38 -16.04
N ARG A 141 -12.18 11.70 -17.12
CA ARG A 141 -13.58 11.31 -17.32
C ARG A 141 -14.08 10.38 -16.22
N LEU A 142 -13.25 9.41 -15.81
CA LEU A 142 -13.59 8.51 -14.71
C LEU A 142 -13.89 9.29 -13.42
N ALA A 143 -13.07 10.30 -13.09
CA ALA A 143 -13.26 11.11 -11.90
C ALA A 143 -14.54 11.98 -11.97
N VAL A 144 -14.84 12.55 -13.14
CA VAL A 144 -16.08 13.34 -13.36
C VAL A 144 -17.32 12.47 -13.23
N ASP A 145 -17.33 11.31 -13.90
CA ASP A 145 -18.50 10.42 -13.89
C ASP A 145 -18.71 9.77 -12.52
N ALA A 146 -17.62 9.52 -11.76
CA ALA A 146 -17.69 9.05 -10.38
C ALA A 146 -18.25 10.12 -9.43
N GLY A 147 -17.78 11.36 -9.55
CA GLY A 147 -18.30 12.49 -8.75
C GLY A 147 -19.79 12.75 -8.98
N ALA A 148 -20.24 12.66 -10.23
CA ALA A 148 -21.66 12.78 -10.55
C ALA A 148 -22.52 11.63 -9.95
N ALA A 149 -21.94 10.44 -9.78
CA ALA A 149 -22.60 9.32 -9.12
C ALA A 149 -22.65 9.49 -7.59
N GLU A 150 -21.62 10.10 -6.98
CA GLU A 150 -21.57 10.42 -5.54
C GLU A 150 -22.63 11.46 -5.13
N ASP A 151 -22.83 12.49 -5.94
CA ASP A 151 -23.84 13.53 -5.70
C ASP A 151 -25.28 12.95 -5.71
N ALA A 152 -25.48 11.84 -6.41
CA ALA A 152 -26.77 11.15 -6.49
C ALA A 152 -27.06 10.23 -5.29
N VAL A 153 -26.04 9.74 -4.57
CA VAL A 153 -26.14 8.77 -3.45
C VAL A 153 -26.07 9.42 -2.06
N GLY A 154 -25.84 10.72 -1.97
CA GLY A 154 -26.10 11.51 -0.75
C GLY A 154 -25.12 11.41 0.39
N HIS A 155 -24.67 12.54 0.77
CA HIS A 155 -23.93 13.11 1.93
C HIS A 155 -23.94 12.36 3.29
N ARG A 156 -24.63 11.24 3.49
CA ARG A 156 -24.74 10.58 4.80
C ARG A 156 -23.63 9.59 5.11
N ASP A 157 -23.05 8.94 4.11
CA ASP A 157 -22.11 7.84 4.32
C ASP A 157 -20.63 8.27 4.37
N ALA A 158 -20.25 9.34 3.67
CA ALA A 158 -18.86 9.84 3.68
C ALA A 158 -18.41 10.30 5.08
N HIS A 159 -19.28 10.94 5.87
CA HIS A 159 -18.99 11.34 7.25
C HIS A 159 -18.90 10.16 8.22
N ALA A 160 -19.60 9.07 7.97
CA ALA A 160 -19.52 7.86 8.79
C ALA A 160 -18.24 7.06 8.50
N VAL A 161 -17.87 6.92 7.23
CA VAL A 161 -16.63 6.28 6.78
C VAL A 161 -15.41 7.05 7.25
N SER A 162 -15.38 8.38 7.10
CA SER A 162 -14.31 9.24 7.59
C SER A 162 -14.13 9.16 9.12
N ARG A 163 -15.25 9.15 9.89
CA ARG A 163 -15.20 8.97 11.35
C ARG A 163 -14.71 7.59 11.77
N SER A 164 -15.10 6.53 11.06
CA SER A 164 -14.66 5.16 11.31
C SER A 164 -13.17 4.98 11.01
N SER A 165 -12.66 5.55 9.93
CA SER A 165 -11.24 5.53 9.58
C SER A 165 -10.42 6.27 10.65
N ARG A 166 -10.78 7.50 10.98
CA ARG A 166 -10.11 8.29 12.02
C ARG A 166 -10.10 7.59 13.37
N ALA A 167 -11.21 6.97 13.77
CA ALA A 167 -11.28 6.23 15.03
C ALA A 167 -10.31 5.03 15.03
N ARG A 168 -10.21 4.28 13.93
CA ARG A 168 -9.22 3.19 13.81
C ARG A 168 -7.79 3.70 13.90
N ASP A 169 -7.46 4.78 13.19
CA ASP A 169 -6.12 5.36 13.19
C ASP A 169 -5.75 5.89 14.58
N THR A 170 -6.69 6.54 15.27
CA THR A 170 -6.50 6.98 16.64
C THR A 170 -6.27 5.81 17.60
N ILE A 171 -7.01 4.70 17.44
CA ILE A 171 -6.81 3.50 18.26
C ILE A 171 -5.46 2.86 17.95
N ARG A 172 -5.04 2.75 16.68
CA ARG A 172 -3.75 2.18 16.28
C ARG A 172 -2.58 2.98 16.84
N ALA A 173 -2.62 4.31 16.70
CA ALA A 173 -1.62 5.21 17.26
C ALA A 173 -1.52 5.12 18.79
N ALA A 174 -2.66 5.11 19.49
CA ALA A 174 -2.70 4.93 20.95
C ALA A 174 -2.18 3.55 21.38
N ALA A 175 -2.53 2.50 20.65
CA ALA A 175 -2.05 1.15 20.93
C ALA A 175 -0.53 1.04 20.73
N CYS A 176 0.02 1.67 19.69
CA CYS A 176 1.46 1.73 19.45
C CYS A 176 2.19 2.26 20.69
N ARG A 177 1.82 3.45 21.15
CA ARG A 177 2.43 4.06 22.34
C ARG A 177 2.20 3.24 23.62
N ALA A 178 0.99 2.73 23.84
CA ALA A 178 0.67 1.95 25.03
C ALA A 178 1.45 0.64 25.10
N PHE A 179 1.59 -0.08 24.00
CA PHE A 179 2.39 -1.30 23.94
C PHE A 179 3.88 -1.02 24.07
N ALA A 180 4.39 0.03 23.44
CA ALA A 180 5.78 0.43 23.58
C ALA A 180 6.12 0.82 25.05
N ALA A 181 5.24 1.55 25.72
CA ALA A 181 5.47 2.01 27.10
C ALA A 181 5.35 0.90 28.16
N HIS A 182 4.45 -0.06 27.98
CA HIS A 182 4.07 -1.00 29.04
C HIS A 182 4.22 -2.49 28.65
N GLY A 183 4.52 -2.77 27.40
CA GLY A 183 4.49 -4.12 26.84
C GLY A 183 3.06 -4.64 26.64
N LEU A 184 2.94 -5.66 25.80
CA LEU A 184 1.64 -6.29 25.50
C LEU A 184 0.97 -6.93 26.73
N PRO A 185 1.67 -7.64 27.63
CA PRO A 185 1.03 -8.29 28.79
C PRO A 185 0.36 -7.28 29.74
N ALA A 186 1.03 -6.16 30.06
CA ALA A 186 0.55 -5.18 31.02
C ALA A 186 -0.51 -4.23 30.45
N THR A 187 -0.53 -3.99 29.14
CA THR A 187 -1.49 -3.09 28.48
C THR A 187 -2.89 -3.68 28.47
N ARG A 188 -3.88 -2.91 28.94
CA ARG A 188 -5.31 -3.28 28.89
C ARG A 188 -6.00 -2.55 27.75
N ILE A 189 -7.07 -3.14 27.21
CA ILE A 189 -7.91 -2.48 26.19
C ILE A 189 -8.49 -1.16 26.70
N SER A 190 -8.78 -1.05 28.01
CA SER A 190 -9.22 0.19 28.65
C SER A 190 -8.19 1.31 28.59
N ASP A 191 -6.90 0.97 28.65
CA ASP A 191 -5.82 1.95 28.62
C ASP A 191 -5.67 2.50 27.19
N ILE A 192 -5.69 1.62 26.20
CA ILE A 192 -5.72 2.02 24.77
C ILE A 192 -6.95 2.89 24.47
N ALA A 193 -8.13 2.50 24.95
CA ALA A 193 -9.36 3.25 24.75
C ALA A 193 -9.31 4.65 25.34
N ARG A 194 -8.78 4.77 26.57
CA ARG A 194 -8.59 6.05 27.27
C ARG A 194 -7.62 6.94 26.51
N GLU A 195 -6.50 6.42 26.06
CA GLU A 195 -5.49 7.17 25.31
C GLU A 195 -6.00 7.58 23.92
N ALA A 196 -6.78 6.74 23.28
CA ALA A 196 -7.42 7.03 21.99
C ALA A 196 -8.62 7.98 22.10
N GLY A 197 -9.10 8.30 23.31
CA GLY A 197 -10.30 9.12 23.52
C GLY A 197 -11.59 8.43 23.04
N VAL A 198 -11.64 7.09 23.05
CA VAL A 198 -12.80 6.29 22.60
C VAL A 198 -13.28 5.35 23.73
N SER A 199 -14.45 4.74 23.55
CA SER A 199 -14.93 3.72 24.47
C SER A 199 -14.22 2.38 24.28
N GLY A 200 -14.06 1.60 25.37
CA GLY A 200 -13.55 0.23 25.27
C GLY A 200 -14.44 -0.71 24.42
N ALA A 201 -15.73 -0.38 24.29
CA ALA A 201 -16.64 -1.08 23.39
C ALA A 201 -16.27 -0.82 21.91
N MET A 202 -15.88 0.41 21.59
CA MET A 202 -15.42 0.77 20.24
C MET A 202 -14.12 0.07 19.86
N VAL A 203 -13.16 -0.05 20.78
CA VAL A 203 -11.94 -0.83 20.52
C VAL A 203 -12.28 -2.30 20.21
N ARG A 204 -13.14 -2.92 21.04
CA ARG A 204 -13.61 -4.31 20.83
C ARG A 204 -14.48 -4.50 19.59
N TYR A 205 -15.11 -3.47 19.10
CA TYR A 205 -15.82 -3.51 17.82
C TYR A 205 -14.87 -3.67 16.63
N TYR A 206 -13.73 -2.99 16.67
CA TYR A 206 -12.74 -3.05 15.58
C TYR A 206 -11.77 -4.23 15.69
N TYR A 207 -11.44 -4.68 16.91
CA TYR A 207 -10.40 -5.68 17.16
C TYR A 207 -10.89 -6.75 18.13
N LYS A 208 -10.73 -8.02 17.73
CA LYS A 208 -11.24 -9.17 18.51
C LYS A 208 -10.29 -9.57 19.63
N SER A 209 -8.98 -9.32 19.46
CA SER A 209 -7.93 -9.71 20.39
C SER A 209 -6.90 -8.61 20.58
N LYS A 210 -6.04 -8.72 21.62
CA LYS A 210 -4.89 -7.84 21.77
C LYS A 210 -3.84 -8.06 20.68
N ASP A 211 -3.76 -9.26 20.13
CA ASP A 211 -2.85 -9.56 19.02
C ASP A 211 -3.28 -8.87 17.73
N ASP A 212 -4.59 -8.81 17.46
CA ASP A 212 -5.12 -8.02 16.35
C ASP A 212 -4.79 -6.53 16.49
N ILE A 213 -4.86 -6.00 17.72
CA ILE A 213 -4.51 -4.60 18.01
C ILE A 213 -3.00 -4.39 17.84
N LEU A 214 -2.17 -5.31 18.32
CA LEU A 214 -0.71 -5.23 18.19
C LEU A 214 -0.29 -5.23 16.72
N LEU A 215 -0.82 -6.16 15.93
CA LEU A 215 -0.55 -6.21 14.49
C LEU A 215 -1.00 -4.92 13.79
N ALA A 216 -2.18 -4.42 14.13
CA ALA A 216 -2.71 -3.18 13.56
C ALA A 216 -1.88 -1.94 13.97
N ALA A 217 -1.36 -1.90 15.19
CA ALA A 217 -0.48 -0.84 15.67
C ALA A 217 0.87 -0.87 14.96
N LEU A 218 1.46 -2.06 14.78
CA LEU A 218 2.69 -2.21 14.02
C LEU A 218 2.50 -1.82 12.53
N GLN A 219 1.42 -2.27 11.90
CA GLN A 219 1.09 -1.87 10.54
C GLN A 219 0.97 -0.34 10.40
N TRP A 220 0.34 0.32 11.37
CA TRP A 220 0.22 1.77 11.38
C TRP A 220 1.59 2.46 11.53
N ALA A 221 2.47 1.96 12.40
CA ALA A 221 3.81 2.50 12.58
C ALA A 221 4.64 2.37 11.28
N MET A 222 4.58 1.19 10.65
CA MET A 222 5.23 0.94 9.35
C MET A 222 4.69 1.84 8.24
N GLU A 223 3.36 2.08 8.20
CA GLU A 223 2.75 3.00 7.23
C GLU A 223 3.38 4.39 7.30
N GLN A 224 3.61 4.91 8.52
CA GLN A 224 4.25 6.21 8.72
C GLN A 224 5.73 6.21 8.29
N THR A 225 6.43 5.08 8.46
CA THR A 225 7.80 4.93 7.98
C THR A 225 7.85 4.93 6.45
N TYR A 226 6.92 4.28 5.80
CA TYR A 226 6.83 4.26 4.34
C TYR A 226 6.42 5.62 3.75
N GLU A 227 5.53 6.37 4.41
CA GLU A 227 5.21 7.75 4.02
C GLU A 227 6.49 8.61 4.04
N ARG A 228 7.33 8.45 5.06
CA ARG A 228 8.59 9.19 5.15
C ARG A 228 9.58 8.80 4.05
N ILE A 229 9.62 7.55 3.59
CA ILE A 229 10.45 7.14 2.44
C ILE A 229 9.98 7.83 1.16
N GLU A 230 8.68 7.91 0.93
CA GLU A 230 8.15 8.61 -0.25
C GLU A 230 8.47 10.12 -0.19
N GLU A 231 8.35 10.74 0.99
CA GLU A 231 8.79 12.14 1.18
C GLU A 231 10.28 12.32 0.85
N LEU A 232 11.16 11.42 1.32
CA LEU A 232 12.58 11.44 0.99
C LEU A 232 12.84 11.34 -0.52
N ARG A 233 12.01 10.61 -1.25
CA ARG A 233 12.10 10.51 -2.72
C ARG A 233 11.72 11.82 -3.42
N GLU A 234 10.83 12.59 -2.82
CA GLU A 234 10.42 13.90 -3.34
C GLU A 234 11.39 15.02 -2.91
N GLU A 235 11.96 14.94 -1.70
CA GLU A 235 12.85 15.96 -1.13
C GLU A 235 14.23 16.03 -1.81
N THR A 236 14.73 14.89 -2.30
CA THR A 236 16.08 14.84 -2.88
C THR A 236 16.18 13.97 -4.12
N THR A 237 16.96 14.45 -5.09
CA THR A 237 17.38 13.67 -6.26
C THR A 237 18.73 12.97 -6.05
N ASP A 238 19.41 13.24 -4.95
CA ASP A 238 20.66 12.61 -4.55
C ASP A 238 20.36 11.19 -4.01
N TYR A 239 20.81 10.19 -4.73
CA TYR A 239 20.58 8.79 -4.40
C TYR A 239 21.30 8.34 -3.12
N ALA A 240 22.51 8.85 -2.85
CA ALA A 240 23.27 8.57 -1.64
C ALA A 240 22.56 9.13 -0.41
N GLN A 241 22.09 10.36 -0.47
CA GLN A 241 21.30 10.98 0.59
C GLN A 241 19.99 10.25 0.84
N ARG A 242 19.33 9.80 -0.23
CA ARG A 242 18.09 9.01 -0.14
C ARG A 242 18.34 7.66 0.54
N LEU A 243 19.36 6.93 0.11
CA LEU A 243 19.74 5.64 0.71
C LEU A 243 20.09 5.81 2.20
N ARG A 244 20.87 6.82 2.55
CA ARG A 244 21.16 7.18 3.94
C ARG A 244 19.87 7.39 4.74
N GLY A 245 18.97 8.24 4.26
CA GLY A 245 17.70 8.53 4.92
C GLY A 245 16.86 7.27 5.14
N ILE A 246 16.82 6.36 4.18
CA ILE A 246 16.12 5.07 4.32
C ILE A 246 16.78 4.20 5.38
N LEU A 247 18.11 4.10 5.42
CA LEU A 247 18.83 3.34 6.45
C LEU A 247 18.63 3.94 7.85
N GLU A 248 18.57 5.26 7.96
CA GLU A 248 18.31 5.95 9.22
C GLU A 248 16.90 5.70 9.77
N LEU A 249 15.91 5.42 8.91
CA LEU A 249 14.56 5.03 9.35
C LEU A 249 14.49 3.65 10.02
N ALA A 250 15.51 2.82 9.88
CA ALA A 250 15.65 1.56 10.61
C ALA A 250 16.20 1.74 12.04
N LEU A 251 16.61 2.97 12.42
CA LEU A 251 17.20 3.25 13.72
C LEU A 251 16.13 3.52 14.78
N PRO A 252 16.34 3.11 16.05
CA PRO A 252 15.39 3.33 17.13
C PRO A 252 15.49 4.77 17.66
N ALA A 253 15.36 5.77 16.79
CA ALA A 253 15.33 7.17 17.19
C ALA A 253 14.16 7.42 18.16
N GLU A 254 14.25 8.48 18.95
CA GLU A 254 13.20 8.84 19.92
C GLU A 254 11.82 8.96 19.25
N GLY A 255 10.78 8.66 20.02
CA GLY A 255 9.39 8.72 19.55
C GLY A 255 8.97 7.49 18.76
N ARG A 256 8.29 7.70 17.64
CA ARG A 256 7.63 6.64 16.87
C ARG A 256 8.56 5.50 16.38
N LEU A 257 9.77 5.80 15.96
CA LEU A 257 10.72 4.77 15.49
C LEU A 257 11.17 3.86 16.65
N HIS A 258 11.33 4.42 17.84
CA HIS A 258 11.59 3.62 19.05
C HIS A 258 10.40 2.72 19.38
N ASP A 259 9.18 3.26 19.36
CA ASP A 259 7.96 2.51 19.62
C ASP A 259 7.79 1.37 18.60
N GLU A 260 8.06 1.62 17.32
CA GLU A 260 8.00 0.62 16.26
C GLU A 260 8.94 -0.57 16.53
N VAL A 261 10.19 -0.30 16.92
CA VAL A 261 11.15 -1.37 17.26
C VAL A 261 10.66 -2.21 18.44
N LEU A 262 10.06 -1.60 19.46
CA LEU A 262 9.48 -2.32 20.61
C LEU A 262 8.27 -3.19 20.18
N LEU A 263 7.43 -2.71 19.26
CA LEU A 263 6.34 -3.51 18.72
C LEU A 263 6.85 -4.71 17.93
N TRP A 264 7.93 -4.55 17.15
CA TRP A 264 8.58 -5.68 16.46
C TRP A 264 9.08 -6.74 17.43
N LEU A 265 9.69 -6.36 18.56
CA LEU A 265 10.10 -7.30 19.61
C LEU A 265 8.90 -8.08 20.16
N GLU A 266 7.80 -7.41 20.49
CA GLU A 266 6.59 -8.05 20.98
C GLU A 266 6.01 -9.04 19.95
N ILE A 267 5.94 -8.66 18.67
CA ILE A 267 5.33 -9.51 17.65
C ILE A 267 6.22 -10.71 17.30
N TRP A 268 7.55 -10.57 17.29
CA TRP A 268 8.48 -11.68 17.01
C TRP A 268 8.38 -12.79 18.05
N VAL A 269 8.24 -12.43 19.33
CA VAL A 269 7.99 -13.41 20.38
C VAL A 269 6.67 -14.14 20.14
N ARG A 270 5.64 -13.43 19.69
CA ARG A 270 4.31 -13.99 19.48
C ARG A 270 4.19 -14.86 18.24
N ILE A 271 4.84 -14.55 17.14
CA ILE A 271 4.85 -15.36 15.91
C ILE A 271 5.20 -16.83 16.20
N ARG A 272 6.08 -17.09 17.17
CA ARG A 272 6.43 -18.44 17.58
C ARG A 272 5.24 -19.26 18.06
N PHE A 273 4.24 -18.62 18.67
CA PHE A 273 3.06 -19.25 19.27
C PHE A 273 1.78 -18.97 18.47
N HIS A 274 1.81 -17.99 17.58
CA HIS A 274 0.70 -17.50 16.77
C HIS A 274 1.13 -17.39 15.30
N PRO A 275 1.26 -18.54 14.60
CA PRO A 275 1.78 -18.57 13.22
C PRO A 275 0.90 -17.82 12.22
N GLU A 276 -0.37 -17.53 12.55
CA GLU A 276 -1.27 -16.70 11.76
C GLU A 276 -0.78 -15.25 11.60
N LEU A 277 0.05 -14.75 12.53
CA LEU A 277 0.67 -13.42 12.45
C LEU A 277 1.82 -13.38 11.44
N LEU A 278 2.44 -14.54 11.16
CA LEU A 278 3.65 -14.63 10.31
C LEU A 278 3.41 -14.08 8.90
N THR A 279 2.27 -14.40 8.29
CA THR A 279 1.97 -13.96 6.92
C THR A 279 1.98 -12.44 6.78
N ALA A 280 1.40 -11.72 7.75
CA ALA A 280 1.39 -10.27 7.74
C ALA A 280 2.79 -9.69 8.00
N CYS A 281 3.55 -10.29 8.93
CA CYS A 281 4.91 -9.86 9.24
C CYS A 281 5.88 -10.08 8.08
N VAL A 282 5.79 -11.23 7.39
CA VAL A 282 6.57 -11.50 6.19
C VAL A 282 6.27 -10.46 5.10
N ALA A 283 5.00 -10.15 4.87
CA ALA A 283 4.63 -9.14 3.87
C ALA A 283 5.21 -7.75 4.19
N MET A 284 5.22 -7.33 5.47
CA MET A 284 5.84 -6.08 5.91
C MET A 284 7.37 -6.11 5.73
N SER A 285 8.03 -7.21 6.11
CA SER A 285 9.47 -7.39 5.94
C SER A 285 9.90 -7.41 4.48
N ASP A 286 9.18 -8.13 3.62
CA ASP A 286 9.46 -8.18 2.17
C ASP A 286 9.37 -6.79 1.54
N TYR A 287 8.46 -5.98 2.05
CA TYR A 287 8.27 -4.63 1.60
C TYR A 287 9.42 -3.71 2.01
N TRP A 288 9.85 -3.76 3.26
CA TRP A 288 11.00 -3.03 3.75
C TRP A 288 12.28 -3.39 2.99
N LEU A 289 12.52 -4.70 2.77
CA LEU A 289 13.61 -5.20 1.96
C LEU A 289 13.58 -4.64 0.53
N ALA A 290 12.40 -4.51 -0.07
CA ALA A 290 12.27 -3.98 -1.42
C ALA A 290 12.70 -2.51 -1.50
N PHE A 291 12.38 -1.67 -0.51
CA PHE A 291 12.83 -0.26 -0.48
C PHE A 291 14.35 -0.14 -0.41
N ILE A 292 14.98 -0.89 0.50
CA ILE A 292 16.44 -0.86 0.66
C ILE A 292 17.11 -1.36 -0.62
N ARG A 293 16.61 -2.45 -1.20
CA ARG A 293 17.13 -2.99 -2.45
C ARG A 293 17.04 -1.96 -3.58
N GLU A 294 15.86 -1.34 -3.78
CA GLU A 294 15.68 -0.32 -4.82
C GLU A 294 16.60 0.88 -4.62
N ALA A 295 16.81 1.32 -3.38
CA ALA A 295 17.73 2.41 -3.09
C ALA A 295 19.19 2.05 -3.41
N ILE A 296 19.61 0.80 -3.17
CA ILE A 296 20.95 0.30 -3.54
C ILE A 296 21.06 0.20 -5.07
N GLU A 297 20.04 -0.31 -5.76
CA GLU A 297 20.00 -0.38 -7.23
C GLU A 297 20.10 1.02 -7.88
N ASP A 298 19.52 2.04 -7.25
CA ASP A 298 19.57 3.41 -7.73
C ASP A 298 20.97 4.00 -7.64
N VAL A 299 21.67 3.86 -6.50
CA VAL A 299 23.06 4.37 -6.34
C VAL A 299 24.06 3.59 -7.21
N GLU A 300 23.85 2.28 -7.40
CA GLU A 300 24.66 1.47 -8.31
C GLU A 300 24.48 1.92 -9.76
N ARG A 301 23.24 2.14 -10.19
CA ARG A 301 22.91 2.60 -11.55
C ARG A 301 23.44 3.99 -11.84
N ALA A 302 23.48 4.86 -10.83
CA ALA A 302 24.10 6.18 -10.96
C ALA A 302 25.64 6.12 -11.11
N GLY A 303 26.24 4.97 -10.81
CA GLY A 303 27.70 4.76 -10.91
C GLY A 303 28.49 5.41 -9.77
N GLU A 304 27.81 5.81 -8.71
CA GLU A 304 28.41 6.45 -7.54
C GLU A 304 28.98 5.44 -6.54
N PHE A 305 28.41 4.24 -6.52
CA PHE A 305 28.71 3.17 -5.54
C PHE A 305 29.08 1.87 -6.26
N HIS A 306 29.90 1.06 -5.58
CA HIS A 306 30.38 -0.24 -6.08
C HIS A 306 30.06 -1.35 -5.08
N PRO A 307 28.79 -1.82 -5.04
CA PRO A 307 28.34 -2.83 -4.10
C PRO A 307 29.18 -4.13 -4.19
N VAL A 308 29.55 -4.70 -3.04
CA VAL A 308 30.35 -5.94 -2.97
C VAL A 308 29.54 -7.22 -3.19
N ALA A 309 28.19 -7.10 -3.19
CA ALA A 309 27.25 -8.19 -3.38
C ALA A 309 25.98 -7.68 -4.07
N PRO A 310 25.14 -8.58 -4.61
CA PRO A 310 23.88 -8.17 -5.24
C PRO A 310 23.00 -7.34 -4.31
N PRO A 311 22.29 -6.30 -4.81
CA PRO A 311 21.43 -5.44 -3.99
C PRO A 311 20.42 -6.17 -3.10
N ALA A 312 19.89 -7.30 -3.57
CA ALA A 312 18.97 -8.13 -2.80
C ALA A 312 19.60 -8.79 -1.57
N GLU A 313 20.87 -9.19 -1.66
CA GLU A 313 21.63 -9.77 -0.53
C GLU A 313 22.03 -8.67 0.45
N LEU A 314 22.51 -7.54 -0.05
CA LEU A 314 22.86 -6.38 0.77
C LEU A 314 21.68 -5.86 1.56
N ALA A 315 20.50 -5.80 0.95
CA ALA A 315 19.27 -5.40 1.64
C ALA A 315 18.97 -6.33 2.83
N GLN A 316 19.14 -7.66 2.67
CA GLN A 316 18.97 -8.62 3.77
C GLN A 316 20.01 -8.41 4.87
N TRP A 317 21.28 -8.16 4.52
CA TRP A 317 22.34 -7.91 5.51
C TRP A 317 22.08 -6.62 6.28
N PHE A 318 21.66 -5.56 5.60
CA PHE A 318 21.37 -4.27 6.25
C PHE A 318 20.18 -4.37 7.20
N VAL A 319 19.10 -5.05 6.80
CA VAL A 319 17.94 -5.27 7.68
C VAL A 319 18.35 -6.12 8.89
N ALA A 320 19.03 -7.24 8.69
CA ALA A 320 19.45 -8.11 9.80
C ALA A 320 20.37 -7.39 10.80
N LEU A 321 21.29 -6.54 10.29
CA LEU A 321 22.16 -5.73 11.14
C LEU A 321 21.37 -4.66 11.87
N ALA A 322 20.51 -3.92 11.17
CA ALA A 322 19.67 -2.86 11.73
C ALA A 322 18.76 -3.41 12.84
N ASP A 323 18.09 -4.53 12.60
CA ASP A 323 17.24 -5.21 13.59
C ASP A 323 18.05 -5.56 14.85
N GLY A 324 19.19 -6.22 14.69
CA GLY A 324 20.04 -6.63 15.82
C GLY A 324 20.55 -5.44 16.64
N LEU A 325 21.00 -4.38 15.99
CA LEU A 325 21.49 -3.16 16.64
C LEU A 325 20.34 -2.37 17.31
N SER A 326 19.23 -2.21 16.60
CA SER A 326 18.06 -1.45 17.08
C SER A 326 17.40 -2.12 18.27
N PHE A 327 17.27 -3.45 18.28
CA PHE A 327 16.74 -4.18 19.43
C PHE A 327 17.62 -4.03 20.65
N ARG A 328 18.95 -4.14 20.51
CA ARG A 328 19.88 -3.93 21.62
C ARG A 328 19.78 -2.52 22.20
N SER A 329 19.64 -1.52 21.34
CA SER A 329 19.43 -0.13 21.74
C SER A 329 18.11 0.03 22.48
N ALA A 330 17.00 -0.44 21.92
CA ALA A 330 15.66 -0.28 22.45
C ALA A 330 15.46 -0.95 23.82
N VAL A 331 16.16 -2.09 24.07
CA VAL A 331 16.13 -2.76 25.40
C VAL A 331 17.15 -2.22 26.39
N GLY A 332 17.91 -1.16 26.04
CA GLY A 332 18.75 -0.43 26.96
C GLY A 332 20.16 -0.96 27.18
N TYR A 333 20.79 -1.61 26.17
CA TYR A 333 22.22 -1.91 26.24
C TYR A 333 23.02 -0.60 26.31
N THR A 334 23.84 -0.45 27.35
CA THR A 334 24.52 0.81 27.68
C THR A 334 25.49 1.33 26.62
N ASP A 335 26.03 0.44 25.78
CA ASP A 335 26.95 0.72 24.68
C ASP A 335 26.24 0.92 23.32
N MET A 336 24.91 0.76 23.29
CA MET A 336 24.09 0.79 22.07
C MET A 336 23.10 1.97 22.03
N HIS A 337 23.56 3.18 22.34
CA HIS A 337 22.74 4.39 22.12
C HIS A 337 22.56 4.66 20.61
N VAL A 338 21.52 5.37 20.24
CA VAL A 338 21.10 5.61 18.84
C VAL A 338 22.24 6.08 17.93
N ARG A 339 23.06 7.03 18.41
CA ARG A 339 24.22 7.51 17.66
C ARG A 339 25.21 6.38 17.34
N ARG A 340 25.48 5.49 18.32
CA ARG A 340 26.40 4.35 18.10
C ARG A 340 25.83 3.34 17.12
N VAL A 341 24.52 3.11 17.17
CA VAL A 341 23.80 2.25 16.22
C VAL A 341 23.90 2.83 14.80
N SER A 342 23.69 4.14 14.65
CA SER A 342 23.85 4.84 13.36
C SER A 342 25.27 4.71 12.81
N GLU A 343 26.30 4.99 13.63
CA GLU A 343 27.71 4.86 13.25
C GLU A 343 28.04 3.43 12.75
N LEU A 344 27.54 2.41 13.44
CA LEU A 344 27.78 1.02 13.07
C LEU A 344 27.04 0.63 11.78
N LEU A 345 25.80 1.02 11.64
CA LEU A 345 24.99 0.69 10.46
C LEU A 345 25.53 1.40 9.21
N LEU A 346 25.77 2.71 9.28
CA LEU A 346 26.26 3.49 8.15
C LEU A 346 27.71 3.14 7.81
N GLY A 347 28.55 2.84 8.81
CA GLY A 347 29.91 2.35 8.58
C GLY A 347 29.95 0.98 7.88
N PHE A 348 29.07 0.08 8.28
CA PHE A 348 28.89 -1.21 7.59
C PHE A 348 28.36 -1.00 6.16
N ALA A 349 27.36 -0.13 5.99
CA ALA A 349 26.80 0.17 4.68
C ALA A 349 27.87 0.75 3.73
N ALA A 350 28.66 1.71 4.20
CA ALA A 350 29.75 2.31 3.41
C ALA A 350 30.76 1.25 2.93
N LEU A 351 31.16 0.33 3.84
CA LEU A 351 32.06 -0.76 3.50
C LEU A 351 31.49 -1.70 2.43
N GLN A 352 30.19 -2.06 2.55
CA GLN A 352 29.53 -2.97 1.62
C GLN A 352 29.20 -2.30 0.27
N LEU A 353 29.07 -1.00 0.26
CA LEU A 353 28.78 -0.22 -0.94
C LEU A 353 30.04 0.33 -1.64
N GLY A 354 31.24 0.07 -1.07
CA GLY A 354 32.52 0.44 -1.64
C GLY A 354 32.77 1.96 -1.66
N VAL A 355 32.27 2.70 -0.66
CA VAL A 355 32.39 4.15 -0.55
C VAL A 355 33.00 4.59 0.78
N PRO A 356 33.65 5.78 0.86
CA PRO A 356 34.00 6.40 2.14
C PRO A 356 32.77 6.63 3.01
N VAL A 357 32.91 6.42 4.33
CA VAL A 357 31.78 6.58 5.26
C VAL A 357 31.22 8.02 5.25
N GLU A 358 32.04 8.99 4.96
CA GLU A 358 31.69 10.42 4.87
C GLU A 358 30.60 10.67 3.81
N GLN A 359 30.54 9.86 2.76
CA GLN A 359 29.50 9.97 1.73
C GLN A 359 28.10 9.54 2.25
N LEU A 360 28.07 8.72 3.28
CA LEU A 360 26.83 8.31 3.93
C LEU A 360 26.56 9.07 5.24
N THR A 361 27.54 9.74 5.84
CA THR A 361 27.34 10.48 7.10
C THR A 361 27.13 12.00 6.90
N GLY A 362 27.51 12.53 5.75
CA GLY A 362 27.23 13.91 5.29
C GLY A 362 28.07 14.94 6.01
#